data_1f54d762122b2011a1d514bd55b6752f
#
_entry.id   1f54d762122b2011a1d514bd55b6752f
#
_cell.length_a   1.000
_cell.length_b   1.000
_cell.length_c   1.000
_cell.angle_alpha   90.00
_cell.angle_beta   90.00
_cell.angle_gamma   90.00
#
_symmetry.space_group_name_H-M   'P 1'
#
loop_
_entity.id
_entity.type
_entity.pdbx_description
1 polymer ?
#
loop_
_entity_poly.entity_id
_entity_poly.type
_entity_poly.pdbx_seq_one_letter_code
_entity_poly.pdbx_strand_id
1 'polypeptide(L)'
;MNIVIGYNDQFNYIFNNLKNDTLNNSILISGNKGIGKYFFVTNLIKEYLIYSTNNKNIKHHLSLLKNNTHSNIKVLKKEIDLKTNKIKNFITIDQVRNINFFSRETSQIANLAKFIIIDSADNLNSNAANSLLKILEEPKKNTYFFLISHQPSLLLPSIKSRCLKINLPTHNFSDFSEILISNNITDDETIKFLFD
;
A
#
# COMPACT_ATOMS: atom_id res chain seq x y z
N MET A 1 -16.84 -6.40 -8.21
CA MET A 1 -16.26 -5.26 -7.51
C MET A 1 -15.81 -5.77 -6.16
N ASN A 2 -14.51 -5.88 -5.88
CA ASN A 2 -14.07 -6.22 -4.53
C ASN A 2 -14.23 -4.93 -3.70
N ILE A 3 -15.32 -4.84 -2.97
CA ILE A 3 -15.64 -3.71 -2.14
C ILE A 3 -14.61 -3.66 -1.00
N VAL A 4 -13.99 -2.52 -0.81
CA VAL A 4 -13.16 -2.27 0.38
C VAL A 4 -14.12 -1.88 1.49
N ILE A 5 -14.68 -2.88 2.15
CA ILE A 5 -15.70 -2.73 3.18
C ILE A 5 -15.15 -1.84 4.32
N GLY A 6 -15.94 -0.87 4.77
CA GLY A 6 -15.63 0.01 5.90
C GLY A 6 -14.72 1.21 5.58
N TYR A 7 -14.17 1.33 4.34
CA TYR A 7 -13.23 2.41 3.98
C TYR A 7 -13.59 3.14 2.69
N ASN A 8 -14.87 3.18 2.34
CA ASN A 8 -15.35 3.73 1.08
C ASN A 8 -14.96 5.20 0.89
N ASP A 9 -15.05 6.02 1.95
CA ASP A 9 -14.75 7.45 1.87
C ASP A 9 -13.26 7.68 1.60
N GLN A 10 -12.37 7.00 2.32
CA GLN A 10 -10.93 7.07 2.13
C GLN A 10 -10.53 6.56 0.74
N PHE A 11 -11.14 5.47 0.30
CA PHE A 11 -10.92 4.90 -1.02
C PHE A 11 -11.32 5.87 -2.13
N ASN A 12 -12.54 6.38 -2.08
CA ASN A 12 -13.07 7.32 -3.07
C ASN A 12 -12.26 8.62 -3.10
N TYR A 13 -11.87 9.13 -1.94
CA TYR A 13 -11.02 10.31 -1.84
C TYR A 13 -9.69 10.11 -2.58
N ILE A 14 -8.95 9.04 -2.27
CA ILE A 14 -7.65 8.77 -2.90
C ILE A 14 -7.83 8.47 -4.39
N PHE A 15 -8.81 7.64 -4.75
CA PHE A 15 -9.04 7.20 -6.13
C PHE A 15 -9.42 8.38 -7.05
N ASN A 16 -10.31 9.27 -6.60
CA ASN A 16 -10.70 10.45 -7.37
C ASN A 16 -9.54 11.43 -7.57
N ASN A 17 -8.74 11.68 -6.53
CA ASN A 17 -7.57 12.52 -6.65
C ASN A 17 -6.49 11.90 -7.55
N LEU A 18 -6.32 10.57 -7.50
CA LEU A 18 -5.40 9.84 -8.39
C LEU A 18 -5.82 9.94 -9.86
N LYS A 19 -7.11 9.82 -10.14
CA LYS A 19 -7.66 9.97 -11.50
C LYS A 19 -7.48 11.37 -12.07
N ASN A 20 -7.55 12.38 -11.23
CA ASN A 20 -7.47 13.80 -11.61
C ASN A 20 -6.02 14.35 -11.53
N ASP A 21 -5.02 13.50 -11.27
CA ASP A 21 -3.61 13.90 -11.08
C ASP A 21 -3.40 14.95 -9.98
N THR A 22 -4.29 14.99 -8.97
CA THR A 22 -4.25 15.93 -7.83
C THR A 22 -3.80 15.27 -6.54
N LEU A 23 -3.56 13.94 -6.55
CA LEU A 23 -3.11 13.21 -5.38
C LEU A 23 -1.67 13.58 -5.02
N ASN A 24 -1.42 13.78 -3.73
CA ASN A 24 -0.04 13.89 -3.23
C ASN A 24 0.75 12.61 -3.59
N ASN A 25 1.99 12.77 -4.03
CA ASN A 25 2.83 11.64 -4.42
C ASN A 25 3.19 10.69 -3.27
N SER A 26 3.08 11.14 -2.01
CA SER A 26 3.41 10.36 -0.82
C SER A 26 2.21 10.28 0.12
N ILE A 27 1.73 9.07 0.37
CA ILE A 27 0.54 8.81 1.17
C ILE A 27 0.92 7.87 2.32
N LEU A 28 0.61 8.26 3.55
CA LEU A 28 0.76 7.45 4.75
C LEU A 28 -0.59 6.84 5.13
N ILE A 29 -0.73 5.54 4.95
CA ILE A 29 -1.90 4.76 5.37
C ILE A 29 -1.63 4.21 6.77
N SER A 30 -2.31 4.73 7.77
CA SER A 30 -2.15 4.36 9.18
C SER A 30 -3.39 3.64 9.73
N GLY A 31 -3.21 2.93 10.84
CA GLY A 31 -4.28 2.19 11.53
C GLY A 31 -3.77 0.92 12.20
N ASN A 32 -4.60 0.25 12.98
CA ASN A 32 -4.21 -0.95 13.73
C ASN A 32 -3.67 -2.06 12.83
N LYS A 33 -2.85 -2.95 13.40
CA LYS A 33 -2.36 -4.13 12.68
C LYS A 33 -3.55 -5.06 12.37
N GLY A 34 -3.56 -5.66 11.18
CA GLY A 34 -4.59 -6.64 10.80
C GLY A 34 -5.81 -6.07 10.07
N ILE A 35 -6.08 -4.76 10.11
CA ILE A 35 -7.29 -4.15 9.53
C ILE A 35 -7.33 -4.05 7.99
N GLY A 36 -6.42 -4.73 7.27
CA GLY A 36 -6.48 -4.79 5.81
C GLY A 36 -5.83 -3.63 5.06
N LYS A 37 -4.90 -2.84 5.67
CA LYS A 37 -4.24 -1.69 5.00
C LYS A 37 -3.56 -2.05 3.68
N TYR A 38 -2.83 -3.16 3.63
CA TYR A 38 -2.18 -3.62 2.40
C TYR A 38 -3.22 -4.00 1.33
N PHE A 39 -4.27 -4.68 1.73
CA PHE A 39 -5.40 -5.02 0.87
C PHE A 39 -6.09 -3.77 0.31
N PHE A 40 -6.30 -2.74 1.15
CA PHE A 40 -6.83 -1.44 0.74
C PHE A 40 -6.00 -0.81 -0.38
N VAL A 41 -4.68 -0.71 -0.18
CA VAL A 41 -3.76 -0.12 -1.17
C VAL A 41 -3.72 -0.93 -2.47
N THR A 42 -3.66 -2.26 -2.37
CA THR A 42 -3.62 -3.12 -3.55
C THR A 42 -4.92 -3.08 -4.37
N ASN A 43 -6.08 -2.97 -3.70
CA ASN A 43 -7.36 -2.78 -4.41
C ASN A 43 -7.45 -1.39 -5.06
N LEU A 44 -6.95 -0.34 -4.41
CA LEU A 44 -6.87 0.99 -5.01
C LEU A 44 -6.07 0.95 -6.32
N ILE A 45 -4.90 0.33 -6.29
CA ILE A 45 -4.04 0.18 -7.48
C ILE A 45 -4.73 -0.68 -8.54
N LYS A 46 -5.41 -1.75 -8.15
CA LYS A 46 -6.18 -2.59 -9.06
C LYS A 46 -7.26 -1.79 -9.79
N GLU A 47 -8.07 -1.01 -9.08
CA GLU A 47 -9.11 -0.18 -9.68
C GLU A 47 -8.51 0.90 -10.59
N TYR A 48 -7.36 1.48 -10.20
CA TYR A 48 -6.63 2.41 -11.07
C TYR A 48 -6.13 1.73 -12.35
N LEU A 49 -5.61 0.52 -12.29
CA LEU A 49 -5.21 -0.24 -13.48
C LEU A 49 -6.41 -0.50 -14.41
N ILE A 50 -7.56 -0.90 -13.86
CA ILE A 50 -8.80 -1.11 -14.63
C ILE A 50 -9.19 0.19 -15.35
N TYR A 51 -9.20 1.30 -14.64
CA TYR A 51 -9.51 2.62 -15.17
C TYR A 51 -8.53 3.05 -16.27
N SER A 52 -7.22 3.03 -15.98
CA SER A 52 -6.19 3.59 -16.85
C SER A 52 -5.93 2.77 -18.10
N THR A 53 -6.18 1.46 -18.07
CA THR A 53 -6.01 0.57 -19.24
C THR A 53 -7.27 0.40 -20.07
N ASN A 54 -8.40 1.02 -19.67
CA ASN A 54 -9.71 0.81 -20.29
C ASN A 54 -10.02 -0.69 -20.47
N ASN A 55 -9.71 -1.49 -19.45
CA ASN A 55 -9.82 -2.96 -19.43
C ASN A 55 -8.92 -3.71 -20.45
N LYS A 56 -8.09 -3.01 -21.22
CA LYS A 56 -7.16 -3.69 -22.13
C LYS A 56 -6.12 -4.48 -21.34
N ASN A 57 -5.98 -5.75 -21.64
CA ASN A 57 -5.03 -6.66 -20.97
C ASN A 57 -5.15 -6.72 -19.43
N ILE A 58 -6.30 -6.32 -18.86
CA ILE A 58 -6.46 -6.20 -17.41
C ILE A 58 -6.15 -7.52 -16.67
N LYS A 59 -6.53 -8.68 -17.22
CA LYS A 59 -6.22 -9.99 -16.64
C LYS A 59 -4.71 -10.19 -16.47
N HIS A 60 -3.91 -9.76 -17.46
CA HIS A 60 -2.45 -9.81 -17.40
C HIS A 60 -1.91 -8.88 -16.32
N HIS A 61 -2.35 -7.61 -16.28
CA HIS A 61 -1.95 -6.65 -15.24
C HIS A 61 -2.27 -7.16 -13.82
N LEU A 62 -3.47 -7.71 -13.62
CA LEU A 62 -3.88 -8.25 -12.33
C LEU A 62 -3.06 -9.49 -11.92
N SER A 63 -2.71 -10.34 -12.88
CA SER A 63 -1.81 -11.48 -12.63
C SER A 63 -0.43 -11.01 -12.19
N LEU A 64 0.14 -10.02 -12.88
CA LEU A 64 1.45 -9.43 -12.51
C LEU A 64 1.39 -8.74 -11.13
N LEU A 65 0.30 -8.04 -10.83
CA LEU A 65 0.09 -7.42 -9.52
C LEU A 65 0.04 -8.49 -8.41
N LYS A 66 -0.73 -9.55 -8.61
CA LYS A 66 -0.86 -10.66 -7.65
C LYS A 66 0.50 -11.32 -7.36
N ASN A 67 1.35 -11.46 -8.38
CA ASN A 67 2.67 -12.08 -8.28
C ASN A 67 3.79 -11.11 -7.87
N ASN A 68 3.48 -9.82 -7.61
CA ASN A 68 4.45 -8.76 -7.33
C ASN A 68 5.53 -8.58 -8.41
N THR A 69 5.20 -8.85 -9.68
CA THR A 69 6.11 -8.77 -10.84
C THR A 69 5.72 -7.68 -11.84
N HIS A 70 4.75 -6.83 -11.48
CA HIS A 70 4.30 -5.75 -12.35
C HIS A 70 5.39 -4.68 -12.53
N SER A 71 5.69 -4.31 -13.78
CA SER A 71 6.81 -3.41 -14.13
C SER A 71 6.67 -1.98 -13.56
N ASN A 72 5.44 -1.52 -13.29
CA ASN A 72 5.17 -0.19 -12.73
C ASN A 72 4.83 -0.23 -11.22
N ILE A 73 4.88 -1.40 -10.58
CA ILE A 73 4.50 -1.55 -9.18
C ILE A 73 5.63 -2.25 -8.42
N LYS A 74 6.09 -1.66 -7.33
CA LYS A 74 7.11 -2.23 -6.47
C LYS A 74 6.62 -2.31 -5.04
N VAL A 75 6.80 -3.47 -4.43
CA VAL A 75 6.48 -3.69 -3.02
C VAL A 75 7.77 -3.84 -2.23
N LEU A 76 7.91 -3.04 -1.19
CA LEU A 76 9.00 -3.10 -0.23
C LEU A 76 8.45 -3.64 1.08
N LYS A 77 8.99 -4.75 1.55
CA LYS A 77 8.65 -5.38 2.82
C LYS A 77 9.88 -6.04 3.44
N LYS A 78 9.79 -6.45 4.68
CA LYS A 78 10.86 -7.21 5.34
C LYS A 78 11.18 -8.48 4.56
N GLU A 79 12.45 -8.71 4.33
CA GLU A 79 12.95 -9.90 3.65
C GLU A 79 13.10 -11.09 4.60
N ILE A 80 13.11 -12.28 4.03
CA ILE A 80 13.49 -13.50 4.73
C ILE A 80 15.00 -13.63 4.64
N ASP A 81 15.67 -13.83 5.75
CA ASP A 81 17.08 -14.17 5.80
C ASP A 81 17.26 -15.61 5.29
N LEU A 82 17.98 -15.75 4.18
CA LEU A 82 18.17 -17.04 3.50
C LEU A 82 18.99 -18.05 4.32
N LYS A 83 19.78 -17.58 5.31
CA LYS A 83 20.60 -18.45 6.16
C LYS A 83 19.81 -18.99 7.35
N THR A 84 18.96 -18.15 7.95
CA THR A 84 18.23 -18.49 9.16
C THR A 84 16.76 -18.85 8.90
N ASN A 85 16.27 -18.63 7.68
CA ASN A 85 14.87 -18.76 7.27
C ASN A 85 13.89 -17.94 8.12
N LYS A 86 14.39 -16.87 8.77
CA LYS A 86 13.59 -15.97 9.61
C LYS A 86 13.36 -14.63 8.90
N ILE A 87 12.22 -14.01 9.19
CA ILE A 87 11.93 -12.65 8.69
C ILE A 87 12.90 -11.67 9.38
N LYS A 88 13.62 -10.86 8.60
CA LYS A 88 14.49 -9.79 9.12
C LYS A 88 13.67 -8.78 9.95
N ASN A 89 14.27 -8.22 10.98
CA ASN A 89 13.58 -7.28 11.87
C ASN A 89 13.28 -5.94 11.18
N PHE A 90 14.13 -5.52 10.25
CA PHE A 90 14.06 -4.20 9.63
C PHE A 90 14.11 -4.27 8.10
N ILE A 91 13.53 -3.24 7.49
CA ILE A 91 13.75 -2.87 6.09
C ILE A 91 15.07 -2.09 6.02
N THR A 92 15.97 -2.49 5.14
CA THR A 92 17.35 -1.99 5.08
C THR A 92 17.50 -0.86 4.05
N ILE A 93 18.60 -0.11 4.18
CA ILE A 93 18.93 0.97 3.24
C ILE A 93 19.10 0.45 1.80
N ASP A 94 19.64 -0.74 1.60
CA ASP A 94 19.86 -1.29 0.25
C ASP A 94 18.53 -1.59 -0.45
N GLN A 95 17.54 -2.04 0.31
CA GLN A 95 16.19 -2.20 -0.22
C GLN A 95 15.59 -0.84 -0.67
N VAL A 96 15.81 0.22 0.12
CA VAL A 96 15.34 1.58 -0.24
C VAL A 96 16.11 2.15 -1.42
N ARG A 97 17.41 1.87 -1.54
CA ARG A 97 18.20 2.25 -2.73
C ARG A 97 17.64 1.62 -4.01
N ASN A 98 17.24 0.36 -3.96
CA ASN A 98 16.60 -0.31 -5.11
C ASN A 98 15.26 0.37 -5.48
N ILE A 99 14.51 0.86 -4.51
CA ILE A 99 13.31 1.67 -4.74
C ILE A 99 13.65 3.00 -5.40
N ASN A 100 14.75 3.64 -4.99
CA ASN A 100 15.21 4.90 -5.60
C ASN A 100 15.53 4.70 -7.10
N PHE A 101 16.24 3.66 -7.46
CA PHE A 101 16.47 3.32 -8.87
C PHE A 101 15.15 3.13 -9.61
N PHE A 102 14.28 2.27 -9.09
CA PHE A 102 12.97 2.03 -9.70
C PHE A 102 12.15 3.31 -9.85
N SER A 103 12.13 4.20 -8.86
CA SER A 103 11.36 5.46 -8.92
C SER A 103 11.87 6.42 -10.00
N ARG A 104 13.17 6.39 -10.30
CA ARG A 104 13.83 7.27 -11.29
C ARG A 104 13.74 6.75 -12.72
N GLU A 105 13.52 5.46 -12.93
CA GLU A 105 13.29 4.91 -14.26
C GLU A 105 12.00 5.48 -14.88
N THR A 106 11.94 5.57 -16.19
CA THR A 106 10.69 5.89 -16.88
C THR A 106 9.69 4.77 -16.72
N SER A 107 8.40 5.11 -16.73
CA SER A 107 7.34 4.11 -16.75
C SER A 107 7.51 3.19 -17.95
N GLN A 108 7.58 1.89 -17.74
CA GLN A 108 7.72 0.91 -18.83
C GLN A 108 6.42 0.76 -19.63
N ILE A 109 5.29 1.08 -18.99
CA ILE A 109 3.99 1.12 -19.65
C ILE A 109 3.61 2.59 -19.78
N ALA A 110 3.54 3.08 -21.02
CA ALA A 110 3.23 4.46 -21.32
C ALA A 110 1.90 4.90 -20.66
N ASN A 111 1.90 6.10 -20.11
CA ASN A 111 0.74 6.72 -19.45
C ASN A 111 0.22 6.01 -18.20
N LEU A 112 0.91 5.00 -17.68
CA LEU A 112 0.54 4.35 -16.44
C LEU A 112 1.39 4.87 -15.29
N ALA A 113 0.75 5.21 -14.19
CA ALA A 113 1.45 5.64 -12.98
C ALA A 113 2.33 4.52 -12.40
N LYS A 114 3.39 4.91 -11.70
CA LYS A 114 4.20 4.02 -10.88
C LYS A 114 3.72 4.03 -9.44
N PHE A 115 3.69 2.86 -8.85
CA PHE A 115 3.30 2.68 -7.45
C PHE A 115 4.40 1.98 -6.67
N ILE A 116 4.71 2.54 -5.52
CA ILE A 116 5.66 1.98 -4.58
C ILE A 116 4.94 1.79 -3.26
N ILE A 117 4.81 0.55 -2.81
CA ILE A 117 4.17 0.19 -1.55
C ILE A 117 5.27 -0.16 -0.57
N ILE A 118 5.34 0.55 0.56
CA ILE A 118 6.24 0.23 1.67
C ILE A 118 5.37 -0.39 2.77
N ASP A 119 5.35 -1.72 2.82
CA ASP A 119 4.58 -2.46 3.80
C ASP A 119 5.30 -2.49 5.15
N SER A 120 4.65 -1.98 6.18
CA SER A 120 5.23 -1.78 7.52
C SER A 120 6.40 -0.78 7.53
N ALA A 121 6.14 0.46 7.12
CA ALA A 121 7.12 1.54 7.11
C ALA A 121 7.74 1.82 8.50
N ASP A 122 7.05 1.45 9.59
CA ASP A 122 7.55 1.46 10.97
C ASP A 122 8.80 0.60 11.16
N ASN A 123 9.04 -0.36 10.28
CA ASN A 123 10.20 -1.26 10.33
C ASN A 123 11.40 -0.78 9.48
N LEU A 124 11.37 0.44 8.97
CA LEU A 124 12.55 1.07 8.38
C LEU A 124 13.61 1.31 9.46
N ASN A 125 14.85 0.85 9.25
CA ASN A 125 15.93 1.30 10.12
C ASN A 125 16.27 2.79 9.84
N SER A 126 17.01 3.44 10.73
CA SER A 126 17.30 4.88 10.63
C SER A 126 17.95 5.26 9.29
N ASN A 127 18.87 4.45 8.79
CA ASN A 127 19.54 4.72 7.52
C ASN A 127 18.57 4.57 6.31
N ALA A 128 17.70 3.57 6.35
CA ALA A 128 16.66 3.38 5.35
C ALA A 128 15.65 4.53 5.35
N ALA A 129 15.20 4.95 6.54
CA ALA A 129 14.29 6.07 6.71
C ALA A 129 14.88 7.38 6.16
N ASN A 130 16.15 7.69 6.48
CA ASN A 130 16.85 8.87 5.95
C ASN A 130 17.07 8.80 4.44
N SER A 131 17.33 7.61 3.89
CA SER A 131 17.44 7.42 2.43
C SER A 131 16.10 7.63 1.73
N LEU A 132 14.98 7.20 2.36
CA LEU A 132 13.64 7.39 1.83
C LEU A 132 13.24 8.88 1.78
N LEU A 133 13.64 9.69 2.76
CA LEU A 133 13.34 11.13 2.78
C LEU A 133 13.73 11.83 1.48
N LYS A 134 14.92 11.53 0.95
CA LYS A 134 15.42 12.13 -0.31
C LYS A 134 14.50 11.83 -1.51
N ILE A 135 13.83 10.70 -1.50
CA ILE A 135 12.92 10.28 -2.57
C ILE A 135 11.55 10.95 -2.40
N LEU A 136 11.10 11.09 -1.14
CA LEU A 136 9.82 11.72 -0.83
C LEU A 136 9.84 13.25 -0.98
N GLU A 137 11.03 13.88 -0.91
CA GLU A 137 11.20 15.34 -1.14
C GLU A 137 10.99 15.73 -2.60
N GLU A 138 11.55 14.94 -3.51
CA GLU A 138 11.48 15.21 -4.95
C GLU A 138 10.98 13.97 -5.72
N PRO A 139 9.71 13.58 -5.52
CA PRO A 139 9.15 12.42 -6.21
C PRO A 139 9.04 12.73 -7.72
N LYS A 140 9.35 11.72 -8.53
CA LYS A 140 9.17 11.84 -9.98
C LYS A 140 7.67 11.96 -10.30
N LYS A 141 7.34 12.79 -11.28
CA LYS A 141 5.96 12.93 -11.76
C LYS A 141 5.33 11.56 -12.05
N ASN A 142 4.07 11.40 -11.72
CA ASN A 142 3.28 10.19 -11.92
C ASN A 142 3.85 8.96 -11.18
N THR A 143 4.50 9.20 -10.02
CA THR A 143 5.01 8.15 -9.13
C THR A 143 4.45 8.37 -7.74
N TYR A 144 3.78 7.34 -7.20
CA TYR A 144 3.06 7.41 -5.92
C TYR A 144 3.64 6.41 -4.92
N PHE A 145 3.87 6.90 -3.71
CA PHE A 145 4.39 6.13 -2.59
C PHE A 145 3.29 5.91 -1.56
N PHE A 146 2.96 4.67 -1.29
CA PHE A 146 2.05 4.26 -0.23
C PHE A 146 2.86 3.69 0.93
N LEU A 147 2.98 4.44 2.02
CA LEU A 147 3.63 4.00 3.25
C LEU A 147 2.55 3.43 4.17
N ILE A 148 2.64 2.14 4.48
CA ILE A 148 1.72 1.48 5.41
C ILE A 148 2.37 1.44 6.79
N SER A 149 1.67 1.95 7.80
CA SER A 149 2.15 1.98 9.18
C SER A 149 1.12 1.40 10.14
N HIS A 150 1.60 0.62 11.11
CA HIS A 150 0.79 0.13 12.23
C HIS A 150 1.00 0.99 13.47
N GLN A 151 2.16 1.65 13.57
CA GLN A 151 2.57 2.51 14.68
C GLN A 151 3.20 3.79 14.13
N PRO A 152 2.38 4.78 13.69
CA PRO A 152 2.90 6.02 13.08
C PRO A 152 3.81 6.84 14.01
N SER A 153 3.76 6.58 15.32
CA SER A 153 4.67 7.19 16.29
C SER A 153 6.13 6.81 16.09
N LEU A 154 6.41 5.63 15.54
CA LEU A 154 7.76 5.15 15.24
C LEU A 154 8.36 5.76 13.97
N LEU A 155 7.54 6.35 13.11
CA LEU A 155 8.03 7.01 11.90
C LEU A 155 8.67 8.36 12.22
N LEU A 156 9.75 8.67 11.51
CA LEU A 156 10.40 9.98 11.61
C LEU A 156 9.37 11.12 11.34
N PRO A 157 9.37 12.18 12.15
CA PRO A 157 8.51 13.35 11.91
C PRO A 157 8.66 13.92 10.50
N SER A 158 9.88 13.89 9.96
CA SER A 158 10.22 14.33 8.60
C SER A 158 9.56 13.50 7.49
N ILE A 159 9.34 12.20 7.68
CA ILE A 159 8.54 11.36 6.76
C ILE A 159 7.07 11.74 6.87
N LYS A 160 6.56 11.84 8.10
CA LYS A 160 5.13 12.16 8.34
C LYS A 160 4.71 13.53 7.82
N SER A 161 5.60 14.50 7.81
CA SER A 161 5.33 15.85 7.29
C SER A 161 5.24 15.93 5.77
N ARG A 162 5.84 14.96 5.05
CA ARG A 162 5.84 14.88 3.59
C ARG A 162 4.73 14.02 3.01
N CYS A 163 3.97 13.35 3.87
CA CYS A 163 2.91 12.44 3.45
C CYS A 163 1.51 13.01 3.70
N LEU A 164 0.62 12.83 2.74
CA LEU A 164 -0.81 12.91 2.99
C LEU A 164 -1.20 11.77 3.95
N LYS A 165 -1.78 12.12 5.10
CA LYS A 165 -2.11 11.15 6.15
C LYS A 165 -3.55 10.67 5.98
N ILE A 166 -3.72 9.37 5.81
CA ILE A 166 -5.02 8.70 5.76
C ILE A 166 -5.05 7.67 6.89
N ASN A 167 -5.96 7.84 7.82
CA ASN A 167 -6.17 6.89 8.89
C ASN A 167 -7.33 5.95 8.53
N LEU A 168 -7.07 4.64 8.61
CA LEU A 168 -8.11 3.62 8.50
C LEU A 168 -8.54 3.22 9.92
N PRO A 169 -9.78 3.50 10.32
CA PRO A 169 -10.28 3.10 11.63
C PRO A 169 -10.42 1.58 11.73
N THR A 170 -10.53 1.06 12.93
CA THR A 170 -10.92 -0.33 13.17
C THR A 170 -12.34 -0.53 12.65
N HIS A 171 -12.63 -1.65 12.01
CA HIS A 171 -13.96 -1.99 11.53
C HIS A 171 -14.94 -2.06 12.71
N ASN A 172 -16.17 -1.59 12.49
CA ASN A 172 -17.27 -1.87 13.37
C ASN A 172 -17.75 -3.33 13.16
N PHE A 173 -18.65 -3.80 14.02
CA PHE A 173 -19.16 -5.17 13.92
C PHE A 173 -19.85 -5.46 12.57
N SER A 174 -20.59 -4.50 12.02
CA SER A 174 -21.29 -4.68 10.73
C SER A 174 -20.29 -4.88 9.58
N ASP A 175 -19.29 -4.00 9.46
CA ASP A 175 -18.25 -4.09 8.44
C ASP A 175 -17.42 -5.39 8.58
N PHE A 176 -17.10 -5.75 9.83
CA PHE A 176 -16.36 -6.97 10.13
C PHE A 176 -17.14 -8.23 9.73
N SER A 177 -18.45 -8.27 10.07
CA SER A 177 -19.33 -9.36 9.69
C SER A 177 -19.44 -9.51 8.17
N GLU A 178 -19.59 -8.41 7.44
CA GLU A 178 -19.64 -8.40 5.97
C GLU A 178 -18.33 -8.94 5.36
N ILE A 179 -17.18 -8.57 5.92
CA ILE A 179 -15.87 -9.09 5.49
C ILE A 179 -15.80 -10.61 5.69
N LEU A 180 -16.23 -11.13 6.83
CA LEU A 180 -16.20 -12.55 7.13
C LEU A 180 -17.16 -13.35 6.23
N ILE A 181 -18.38 -12.86 6.04
CA ILE A 181 -19.37 -13.45 5.14
C ILE A 181 -18.83 -13.50 3.70
N SER A 182 -18.18 -12.44 3.23
CA SER A 182 -17.57 -12.41 1.90
C SER A 182 -16.42 -13.42 1.72
N ASN A 183 -15.85 -13.92 2.83
CA ASN A 183 -14.84 -14.96 2.88
C ASN A 183 -15.40 -16.35 3.26
N ASN A 184 -16.72 -16.55 3.12
CA ASN A 184 -17.45 -17.79 3.39
C ASN A 184 -17.50 -18.20 4.89
N ILE A 185 -17.33 -17.26 5.79
CA ILE A 185 -17.55 -17.45 7.23
C ILE A 185 -18.92 -16.85 7.55
N THR A 186 -19.94 -17.70 7.70
CA THR A 186 -21.34 -17.26 7.83
C THR A 186 -21.98 -17.60 9.17
N ASP A 187 -21.23 -18.25 10.05
CA ASP A 187 -21.74 -18.63 11.37
C ASP A 187 -21.68 -17.46 12.35
N ASP A 188 -22.84 -17.02 12.85
CA ASP A 188 -22.99 -15.85 13.70
C ASP A 188 -22.24 -15.94 15.04
N GLU A 189 -22.12 -17.15 15.63
CA GLU A 189 -21.39 -17.35 16.87
C GLU A 189 -19.90 -17.17 16.65
N THR A 190 -19.37 -17.74 15.55
CA THR A 190 -17.99 -17.58 15.13
C THR A 190 -17.65 -16.11 14.82
N ILE A 191 -18.55 -15.39 14.14
CA ILE A 191 -18.35 -13.98 13.81
C ILE A 191 -18.25 -13.13 15.08
N LYS A 192 -19.14 -13.32 16.06
CA LYS A 192 -19.09 -12.62 17.36
C LYS A 192 -17.80 -12.93 18.11
N PHE A 193 -17.44 -14.21 18.21
CA PHE A 193 -16.21 -14.63 18.91
C PHE A 193 -14.93 -14.04 18.31
N LEU A 194 -14.89 -13.87 16.99
CA LEU A 194 -13.70 -13.29 16.30
C LEU A 194 -13.66 -11.76 16.39
N PHE A 195 -14.77 -11.11 16.72
CA PHE A 195 -14.84 -9.65 16.85
C PHE A 195 -14.41 -9.18 18.24
N ASP A 196 -14.76 -9.90 19.30
CA ASP A 196 -14.43 -9.61 20.71
C ASP A 196 -12.93 -9.82 21.00
#